data_e416e47fd213c1b8d75c96a3db4bd09b
#
_entry.id   e416e47fd213c1b8d75c96a3db4bd09b
#
_cell.length_a   1.000
_cell.length_b   1.000
_cell.length_c   1.000
_cell.angle_alpha   90.00
_cell.angle_beta   90.00
_cell.angle_gamma   90.00
#
_symmetry.space_group_name_H-M   'P 1'
#
loop_
_entity.id
_entity.type
_entity.pdbx_description
1 polymer ?
#
loop_
_entity_poly.entity_id
_entity_poly.type
_entity_poly.pdbx_seq_one_letter_code
_entity_poly.pdbx_strand_id
1 'polypeptide(L)'
;MEKYKAHFVVRGFSQKEGMDYDEIFAPISRYTTIQSIIALAASQGWNLHQMDVKTAFLHGSIKEEVYVEQPEGFDIYDQKSHVCRLKKALYGLKQAPRAWYERIVSYLMKLGFTRSEANPNLYFKVEDDKPLILVLYVDDLFLTSAGSWLLNLK
;
A
#
# COMPACT_ATOMS: atom_id res chain seq x y z
N MET A 1 -26.86 -9.25 -7.05
CA MET A 1 -25.99 -9.08 -8.24
C MET A 1 -24.66 -9.73 -7.94
N GLU A 2 -24.32 -10.85 -8.54
CA GLU A 2 -23.00 -11.49 -8.35
C GLU A 2 -21.91 -10.60 -8.93
N LYS A 3 -20.87 -10.34 -8.15
CA LYS A 3 -19.76 -9.49 -8.55
C LYS A 3 -18.54 -10.35 -8.86
N TYR A 4 -18.23 -10.52 -10.12
CA TYR A 4 -17.02 -11.22 -10.55
C TYR A 4 -15.79 -10.34 -10.30
N LYS A 5 -14.73 -10.93 -9.75
CA LYS A 5 -13.45 -10.25 -9.47
C LYS A 5 -12.32 -11.06 -10.09
N ALA A 6 -11.61 -10.46 -11.05
CA ALA A 6 -10.43 -11.06 -11.66
C ALA A 6 -9.17 -10.26 -11.28
N HIS A 7 -8.05 -10.96 -11.04
CA HIS A 7 -6.76 -10.36 -10.77
C HIS A 7 -5.73 -10.96 -11.72
N PHE A 8 -5.00 -10.09 -12.39
CA PHE A 8 -3.78 -10.48 -13.08
C PHE A 8 -2.62 -10.48 -12.09
N VAL A 9 -1.93 -11.62 -11.95
CA VAL A 9 -0.88 -11.83 -10.95
C VAL A 9 0.38 -12.36 -11.63
N VAL A 10 1.52 -11.74 -11.35
CA VAL A 10 2.82 -12.19 -11.85
C VAL A 10 3.34 -13.37 -11.01
N ARG A 11 4.04 -14.31 -11.63
CA ARG A 11 4.69 -15.45 -10.96
C ARG A 11 5.96 -15.00 -10.23
N GLY A 12 5.82 -14.20 -9.17
CA GLY A 12 6.95 -13.64 -8.40
C GLY A 12 7.83 -14.67 -7.71
N PHE A 13 7.38 -15.92 -7.59
CA PHE A 13 8.19 -17.02 -7.07
C PHE A 13 9.36 -17.40 -8.01
N SER A 14 9.29 -17.04 -9.30
CA SER A 14 10.38 -17.25 -10.26
C SER A 14 11.43 -16.14 -10.25
N GLN A 15 11.16 -15.02 -9.57
CA GLN A 15 12.11 -13.92 -9.43
C GLN A 15 13.28 -14.31 -8.53
N LYS A 16 14.50 -13.88 -8.91
CA LYS A 16 15.76 -14.13 -8.21
C LYS A 16 16.25 -12.84 -7.55
N GLU A 17 16.57 -12.93 -6.26
CA GLU A 17 17.19 -11.85 -5.49
C GLU A 17 18.55 -11.47 -6.07
N GLY A 18 18.85 -10.18 -6.11
CA GLY A 18 20.06 -9.62 -6.71
C GLY A 18 20.07 -9.54 -8.24
N MET A 19 19.01 -10.07 -8.92
CA MET A 19 18.83 -9.98 -10.38
C MET A 19 17.52 -9.26 -10.74
N ASP A 20 16.41 -9.73 -10.20
CA ASP A 20 15.07 -9.23 -10.52
C ASP A 20 14.56 -8.22 -9.48
N TYR A 21 15.12 -8.25 -8.27
CA TYR A 21 14.83 -7.32 -7.18
C TYR A 21 15.98 -7.33 -6.15
N ASP A 22 16.20 -6.20 -5.47
CA ASP A 22 17.29 -6.06 -4.50
C ASP A 22 16.88 -6.52 -3.10
N GLU A 23 15.65 -6.18 -2.66
CA GLU A 23 15.14 -6.55 -1.34
C GLU A 23 13.63 -6.75 -1.33
N ILE A 24 13.17 -7.57 -0.38
CA ILE A 24 11.76 -7.74 -0.08
C ILE A 24 11.42 -6.85 1.11
N PHE A 25 10.48 -5.93 0.91
CA PHE A 25 9.96 -5.08 1.97
C PHE A 25 8.42 -5.14 1.97
N ALA A 26 7.85 -5.28 3.17
CA ALA A 26 6.41 -5.14 3.35
C ALA A 26 6.13 -4.15 4.49
N PRO A 27 5.20 -3.20 4.31
CA PRO A 27 4.83 -2.22 5.33
C PRO A 27 3.95 -2.87 6.41
N ILE A 28 4.54 -3.74 7.22
CA ILE A 28 3.84 -4.44 8.31
C ILE A 28 4.03 -3.64 9.59
N SER A 29 2.95 -3.07 10.11
CA SER A 29 2.96 -2.46 11.44
C SER A 29 2.97 -3.53 12.52
N ARG A 30 3.62 -3.25 13.66
CA ARG A 30 3.60 -4.16 14.81
C ARG A 30 2.17 -4.26 15.36
N TYR A 31 1.71 -5.46 15.65
CA TYR A 31 0.40 -5.71 16.25
C TYR A 31 0.17 -4.87 17.52
N THR A 32 1.22 -4.73 18.35
CA THR A 32 1.18 -3.88 19.56
C THR A 32 0.85 -2.43 19.25
N THR A 33 1.33 -1.88 18.13
CA THR A 33 1.00 -0.50 17.72
C THR A 33 -0.47 -0.38 17.38
N ILE A 34 -1.02 -1.32 16.60
CA ILE A 34 -2.45 -1.31 16.23
C ILE A 34 -3.31 -1.42 17.50
N GLN A 35 -2.98 -2.35 18.40
CA GLN A 35 -3.69 -2.53 19.67
C GLN A 35 -3.62 -1.28 20.55
N SER A 36 -2.46 -0.61 20.63
CA SER A 36 -2.30 0.62 21.41
C SER A 36 -3.15 1.77 20.86
N ILE A 37 -3.22 1.89 19.53
CA ILE A 37 -4.05 2.94 18.90
C ILE A 37 -5.55 2.64 19.07
N ILE A 38 -5.97 1.38 18.98
CA ILE A 38 -7.35 0.97 19.27
C ILE A 38 -7.71 1.28 20.73
N ALA A 39 -6.83 0.92 21.68
CA ALA A 39 -7.04 1.19 23.10
C ALA A 39 -7.10 2.69 23.39
N LEU A 40 -6.20 3.49 22.78
CA LEU A 40 -6.23 4.94 22.86
C LEU A 40 -7.54 5.52 22.33
N ALA A 41 -7.95 5.12 21.14
CA ALA A 41 -9.21 5.58 20.54
C ALA A 41 -10.40 5.25 21.44
N ALA A 42 -10.47 4.02 21.96
CA ALA A 42 -11.52 3.59 22.90
C ALA A 42 -11.53 4.41 24.19
N SER A 43 -10.36 4.65 24.81
CA SER A 43 -10.23 5.42 26.04
C SER A 43 -10.62 6.88 25.90
N GLN A 44 -10.40 7.46 24.72
CA GLN A 44 -10.72 8.86 24.41
C GLN A 44 -12.12 9.03 23.79
N GLY A 45 -12.85 7.94 23.52
CA GLY A 45 -14.12 7.98 22.81
C GLY A 45 -14.00 8.43 21.35
N TRP A 46 -12.84 8.23 20.72
CA TRP A 46 -12.61 8.57 19.32
C TRP A 46 -13.13 7.49 18.38
N ASN A 47 -13.61 7.90 17.22
CA ASN A 47 -13.98 6.95 16.18
C ASN A 47 -12.74 6.35 15.54
N LEU A 48 -12.78 5.03 15.30
CA LEU A 48 -11.77 4.31 14.53
C LEU A 48 -12.34 3.92 13.17
N HIS A 49 -11.60 4.22 12.12
CA HIS A 49 -11.97 3.89 10.75
C HIS A 49 -10.90 3.00 10.12
N GLN A 50 -11.34 1.90 9.53
CA GLN A 50 -10.51 1.06 8.68
C GLN A 50 -10.86 1.36 7.23
N MET A 51 -9.83 1.57 6.42
CA MET A 51 -9.93 1.81 4.99
C MET A 51 -9.02 0.86 4.25
N ASP A 52 -9.53 0.18 3.24
CA ASP A 52 -8.78 -0.64 2.30
C ASP A 52 -8.45 0.17 1.05
N VAL A 53 -7.18 0.19 0.64
CA VAL A 53 -6.78 0.87 -0.58
C VAL A 53 -6.94 -0.08 -1.76
N LYS A 54 -7.98 0.15 -2.55
CA LYS A 54 -8.25 -0.66 -3.74
C LYS A 54 -7.04 -0.64 -4.67
N THR A 55 -6.63 -1.85 -5.08
CA THR A 55 -5.53 -2.04 -6.03
C THR A 55 -4.21 -1.37 -5.60
N ALA A 56 -3.91 -1.36 -4.30
CA ALA A 56 -2.79 -0.65 -3.69
C ALA A 56 -1.48 -0.84 -4.47
N PHE A 57 -1.09 -2.07 -4.76
CA PHE A 57 0.18 -2.36 -5.46
C PHE A 57 0.24 -1.78 -6.88
N LEU A 58 -0.90 -1.66 -7.58
CA LEU A 58 -0.94 -1.09 -8.93
C LEU A 58 -0.65 0.41 -8.97
N HIS A 59 -0.65 1.08 -7.80
CA HIS A 59 -0.26 2.49 -7.68
C HIS A 59 1.25 2.68 -7.54
N GLY A 60 2.00 1.63 -7.19
CA GLY A 60 3.45 1.66 -7.05
C GLY A 60 4.15 1.73 -8.41
N SER A 61 5.15 2.61 -8.52
CA SER A 61 6.05 2.66 -9.68
C SER A 61 7.26 1.77 -9.40
N ILE A 62 7.59 0.89 -10.32
CA ILE A 62 8.80 0.05 -10.24
C ILE A 62 9.97 0.77 -10.88
N LYS A 63 11.15 0.64 -10.27
CA LYS A 63 12.41 1.20 -10.76
C LYS A 63 13.15 0.19 -11.63
N GLU A 64 12.94 -1.07 -11.32
CA GLU A 64 13.55 -2.21 -12.00
C GLU A 64 12.91 -2.45 -13.37
N GLU A 65 13.67 -2.95 -14.32
CA GLU A 65 13.16 -3.42 -15.60
C GLU A 65 12.54 -4.81 -15.43
N VAL A 66 11.22 -4.88 -15.40
CA VAL A 66 10.47 -6.12 -15.28
C VAL A 66 9.70 -6.38 -16.57
N TYR A 67 9.92 -7.58 -17.10
CA TYR A 67 9.24 -8.07 -18.29
C TYR A 67 8.36 -9.26 -17.94
N VAL A 68 7.16 -9.29 -18.49
CA VAL A 68 6.18 -10.37 -18.32
C VAL A 68 5.66 -10.82 -19.67
N GLU A 69 5.26 -12.07 -19.75
CA GLU A 69 4.56 -12.60 -20.91
C GLU A 69 3.27 -11.83 -21.18
N GLN A 70 2.84 -11.74 -22.43
CA GLN A 70 1.55 -11.15 -22.76
C GLN A 70 0.44 -11.98 -22.11
N PRO A 71 -0.57 -11.34 -21.48
CA PRO A 71 -1.68 -12.07 -20.89
C PRO A 71 -2.46 -12.85 -21.93
N GLU A 72 -2.83 -14.06 -21.62
CA GLU A 72 -3.66 -14.92 -22.49
C GLU A 72 -4.95 -14.20 -22.90
N GLY A 73 -5.24 -14.20 -24.19
CA GLY A 73 -6.39 -13.50 -24.76
C GLY A 73 -6.19 -11.99 -25.02
N PHE A 74 -5.02 -11.43 -24.69
CA PHE A 74 -4.61 -10.05 -24.98
C PHE A 74 -3.34 -9.98 -25.82
N ASP A 75 -3.10 -11.02 -26.60
CA ASP A 75 -1.93 -11.14 -27.47
C ASP A 75 -2.06 -10.17 -28.65
N ILE A 76 -1.27 -9.09 -28.65
CA ILE A 76 -1.22 -8.11 -29.75
C ILE A 76 -0.15 -8.53 -30.77
N TYR A 77 0.91 -9.20 -30.29
CA TYR A 77 2.04 -9.65 -31.10
C TYR A 77 2.33 -11.13 -30.82
N ASP A 78 3.14 -11.75 -31.68
CA ASP A 78 3.60 -13.11 -31.43
C ASP A 78 4.24 -13.24 -30.04
N GLN A 79 3.66 -14.09 -29.19
CA GLN A 79 4.11 -14.34 -27.81
C GLN A 79 5.58 -14.78 -27.72
N LYS A 80 6.11 -15.46 -28.75
CA LYS A 80 7.49 -15.93 -28.78
C LYS A 80 8.52 -14.81 -29.01
N SER A 81 8.08 -13.68 -29.57
CA SER A 81 8.96 -12.58 -29.96
C SER A 81 8.78 -11.31 -29.14
N HIS A 82 7.68 -11.19 -28.40
CA HIS A 82 7.33 -9.94 -27.69
C HIS A 82 6.86 -10.22 -26.25
N VAL A 83 7.36 -9.41 -25.34
CA VAL A 83 6.98 -9.38 -23.92
C VAL A 83 6.50 -7.98 -23.51
N CYS A 84 5.76 -7.90 -22.42
CA CYS A 84 5.30 -6.64 -21.86
C CYS A 84 6.31 -6.12 -20.83
N ARG A 85 6.84 -4.91 -21.05
CA ARG A 85 7.61 -4.19 -20.03
C ARG A 85 6.65 -3.51 -19.06
N LEU A 86 6.75 -3.82 -17.78
CA LEU A 86 5.91 -3.22 -16.76
C LEU A 86 6.36 -1.78 -16.45
N LYS A 87 5.39 -0.88 -16.38
CA LYS A 87 5.58 0.52 -15.91
C LYS A 87 5.20 0.71 -14.46
N LYS A 88 4.34 -0.17 -13.93
CA LYS A 88 3.84 -0.16 -12.56
C LYS A 88 3.92 -1.55 -11.97
N ALA A 89 3.94 -1.61 -10.66
CA ALA A 89 3.91 -2.87 -9.94
C ALA A 89 2.61 -3.65 -10.22
N LEU A 90 2.73 -4.96 -10.22
CA LEU A 90 1.59 -5.90 -10.28
C LEU A 90 1.61 -6.80 -9.05
N TYR A 91 0.45 -7.34 -8.72
CA TYR A 91 0.34 -8.39 -7.70
C TYR A 91 1.26 -9.57 -8.05
N GLY A 92 1.89 -10.13 -7.02
CA GLY A 92 2.83 -11.23 -7.17
C GLY A 92 4.31 -10.82 -7.28
N LEU A 93 4.63 -9.62 -7.73
CA LEU A 93 6.02 -9.13 -7.75
C LEU A 93 6.57 -8.94 -6.34
N LYS A 94 7.82 -9.35 -6.11
CA LYS A 94 8.52 -9.20 -4.82
C LYS A 94 8.72 -7.75 -4.41
N GLN A 95 8.95 -6.85 -5.37
CA GLN A 95 9.12 -5.42 -5.16
C GLN A 95 7.82 -4.62 -5.09
N ALA A 96 6.66 -5.22 -5.38
CA ALA A 96 5.38 -4.51 -5.39
C ALA A 96 5.02 -3.87 -4.03
N PRO A 97 5.20 -4.55 -2.87
CA PRO A 97 4.92 -3.94 -1.57
C PRO A 97 5.81 -2.72 -1.28
N ARG A 98 7.10 -2.77 -1.65
CA ARG A 98 8.01 -1.62 -1.51
C ARG A 98 7.58 -0.44 -2.38
N ALA A 99 7.28 -0.69 -3.65
CA ALA A 99 6.83 0.34 -4.58
C ALA A 99 5.53 1.01 -4.13
N TRP A 100 4.60 0.24 -3.59
CA TRP A 100 3.39 0.74 -2.95
C TRP A 100 3.71 1.59 -1.71
N TYR A 101 4.57 1.09 -0.82
CA TYR A 101 4.95 1.81 0.39
C TYR A 101 5.58 3.17 0.08
N GLU A 102 6.53 3.25 -0.84
CA GLU A 102 7.12 4.52 -1.30
C GLU A 102 6.03 5.50 -1.79
N ARG A 103 5.05 4.98 -2.51
CA ARG A 103 3.93 5.78 -3.04
C ARG A 103 3.03 6.33 -1.94
N ILE A 104 2.58 5.48 -1.01
CA ILE A 104 1.66 5.90 0.06
C ILE A 104 2.35 6.83 1.06
N VAL A 105 3.61 6.57 1.43
CA VAL A 105 4.41 7.46 2.28
C VAL A 105 4.53 8.84 1.66
N SER A 106 4.93 8.91 0.39
CA SER A 106 5.02 10.19 -0.33
C SER A 106 3.68 10.94 -0.36
N TYR A 107 2.57 10.23 -0.48
CA TYR A 107 1.23 10.82 -0.47
C TYR A 107 0.86 11.35 0.92
N LEU A 108 1.07 10.57 2.00
CA LEU A 108 0.79 10.97 3.37
C LEU A 108 1.62 12.19 3.79
N MET A 109 2.91 12.21 3.42
CA MET A 109 3.79 13.37 3.70
C MET A 109 3.29 14.63 2.98
N LYS A 110 2.81 14.53 1.74
CA LYS A 110 2.20 15.66 1.01
C LYS A 110 0.90 16.15 1.64
N LEU A 111 0.16 15.28 2.32
CA LEU A 111 -1.03 15.64 3.11
C LEU A 111 -0.68 16.28 4.47
N GLY A 112 0.60 16.43 4.78
CA GLY A 112 1.08 17.04 6.02
C GLY A 112 1.17 16.08 7.21
N PHE A 113 1.11 14.77 6.97
CA PHE A 113 1.39 13.79 8.03
C PHE A 113 2.89 13.75 8.34
N THR A 114 3.20 13.56 9.61
CA THR A 114 4.56 13.30 10.10
C THR A 114 4.67 11.80 10.42
N ARG A 115 5.74 11.17 9.97
CA ARG A 115 6.02 9.77 10.26
C ARG A 115 6.68 9.65 11.64
N SER A 116 6.26 8.67 12.44
CA SER A 116 6.87 8.37 13.73
C SER A 116 8.27 7.77 13.57
N GLU A 117 9.21 8.20 14.37
CA GLU A 117 10.57 7.62 14.44
C GLU A 117 10.54 6.21 15.03
N ALA A 118 9.69 5.97 16.02
CA ALA A 118 9.58 4.68 16.72
C ALA A 118 8.90 3.59 15.88
N ASN A 119 8.02 3.97 14.96
CA ASN A 119 7.33 3.03 14.07
C ASN A 119 7.10 3.67 12.68
N PRO A 120 7.80 3.19 11.63
CA PRO A 120 7.74 3.77 10.29
C PRO A 120 6.36 3.66 9.62
N ASN A 121 5.44 2.86 10.16
CA ASN A 121 4.08 2.69 9.67
C ASN A 121 3.04 3.47 10.50
N LEU A 122 3.48 4.26 11.47
CA LEU A 122 2.65 5.16 12.27
C LEU A 122 2.86 6.59 11.80
N TYR A 123 1.76 7.27 11.51
CA TYR A 123 1.73 8.65 11.04
C TYR A 123 0.79 9.46 11.91
N PHE A 124 1.12 10.72 12.09
CA PHE A 124 0.28 11.65 12.84
C PHE A 124 0.28 13.03 12.19
N LYS A 125 -0.82 13.75 12.39
CA LYS A 125 -1.01 15.14 11.99
C LYS A 125 -1.83 15.83 13.07
N VAL A 126 -1.59 17.10 13.31
CA VAL A 126 -2.46 17.93 14.16
C VAL A 126 -3.14 18.93 13.27
N GLU A 127 -4.44 19.04 13.39
CA GLU A 127 -5.27 19.96 12.62
C GLU A 127 -6.36 20.52 13.55
N ASP A 128 -6.49 21.85 13.65
CA ASP A 128 -7.36 22.53 14.61
C ASP A 128 -7.24 21.99 16.04
N ASP A 129 -6.02 21.86 16.52
CA ASP A 129 -5.65 21.33 17.86
C ASP A 129 -6.14 19.88 18.12
N LYS A 130 -6.53 19.15 17.08
CA LYS A 130 -6.97 17.76 17.19
C LYS A 130 -5.96 16.83 16.53
N PRO A 131 -5.53 15.77 17.24
CA PRO A 131 -4.65 14.79 16.67
C PRO A 131 -5.42 13.89 15.70
N LEU A 132 -4.80 13.62 14.57
CA LEU A 132 -5.18 12.62 13.59
C LEU A 132 -4.07 11.59 13.53
N ILE A 133 -4.37 10.34 13.85
CA ILE A 133 -3.41 9.24 13.93
C ILE A 133 -3.77 8.20 12.88
N LEU A 134 -2.78 7.80 12.08
CA LEU A 134 -2.93 6.82 11.00
C LEU A 134 -1.89 5.72 11.18
N VAL A 135 -2.34 4.47 11.11
CA VAL A 135 -1.48 3.28 11.05
C VAL A 135 -1.65 2.62 9.69
N LEU A 136 -0.54 2.42 8.99
CA LEU A 136 -0.48 1.70 7.72
C LEU A 136 -0.17 0.22 7.99
N TYR A 137 -0.98 -0.67 7.45
CA TYR A 137 -0.75 -2.12 7.49
C TYR A 137 -0.99 -2.71 6.11
N VAL A 138 0.07 -2.92 5.35
CA VAL A 138 0.07 -3.38 3.96
C VAL A 138 -0.77 -2.46 3.07
N ASP A 139 -2.03 -2.79 2.79
CA ASP A 139 -3.01 -2.03 2.01
C ASP A 139 -4.14 -1.44 2.87
N ASP A 140 -4.17 -1.78 4.16
CA ASP A 140 -5.11 -1.24 5.14
C ASP A 140 -4.57 0.02 5.84
N LEU A 141 -5.46 0.98 6.06
CA LEU A 141 -5.23 2.18 6.84
C LEU A 141 -6.18 2.18 8.04
N PHE A 142 -5.62 2.27 9.25
CA PHE A 142 -6.38 2.51 10.48
C PHE A 142 -6.23 3.98 10.85
N LEU A 143 -7.35 4.69 10.87
CA LEU A 143 -7.39 6.13 11.14
C LEU A 143 -8.26 6.41 12.34
N THR A 144 -7.75 7.23 13.28
CA THR A 144 -8.52 7.72 14.43
C THR A 144 -8.23 9.19 14.72
N SER A 145 -9.21 9.89 15.27
CA SER A 145 -9.13 11.31 15.57
C SER A 145 -10.10 11.73 16.65
N ALA A 146 -9.79 12.83 17.32
CA ALA A 146 -10.65 13.52 18.29
C ALA A 146 -11.88 14.24 17.67
N GLY A 147 -12.20 14.04 16.39
CA GLY A 147 -13.30 14.71 15.70
C GLY A 147 -13.82 14.00 14.47
N SER A 148 -14.83 14.54 13.81
CA SER A 148 -15.50 13.99 12.63
C SER A 148 -14.75 14.28 11.32
N TRP A 149 -13.45 14.11 11.30
CA TRP A 149 -12.54 14.51 10.19
C TRP A 149 -12.66 13.70 8.91
N LEU A 150 -13.29 12.54 8.95
CA LEU A 150 -13.34 11.60 7.83
C LEU A 150 -14.18 12.03 6.63
N LEU A 151 -14.96 13.10 6.77
CA LEU A 151 -15.77 13.62 5.67
C LEU A 151 -14.95 14.37 4.60
N ASN A 152 -13.69 14.71 4.88
CA ASN A 152 -12.83 15.50 3.99
C ASN A 152 -11.69 14.74 3.31
N LEU A 153 -11.51 13.45 3.61
CA LEU A 153 -10.57 12.57 2.90
C LEU A 153 -11.29 11.90 1.72
N LYS A 154 -11.58 12.67 0.69
CA LYS A 154 -12.04 12.17 -0.60
C LYS A 154 -10.91 12.14 -1.62
#